data_bf9a667712a52b9384683df1f04d7aeb
#
_entry.id   bf9a667712a52b9384683df1f04d7aeb
#
_cell.length_a   1.000
_cell.length_b   1.000
_cell.length_c   1.000
_cell.angle_alpha   90.00
_cell.angle_beta   90.00
_cell.angle_gamma   90.00
#
_symmetry.space_group_name_H-M   'P 1'
#
loop_
_entity.id
_entity.type
_entity.pdbx_description
1 polymer ?
#
loop_
_entity_poly.entity_id
_entity_poly.type
_entity_poly.pdbx_seq_one_letter_code
_entity_poly.pdbx_strand_id
1 'polypeptide(L)'
;MRRLRILIFLLILSLLLPTAAIAQEPEDEERELLAKAIYACTGIVSFCDEWRLCIGEVLLNRVASPEFPDSLEEVIYADERYCGKVEGYFAAITPDKRAYAAADRLLAGERVMNDPRVLWQDEHLDGGVCKSLYDYRWGTIRFCY
;
A
#
# COMPACT_ATOMS: atom_id res chain seq x y z
N MET A 1 40.15 30.20 32.65
CA MET A 1 39.86 28.77 32.86
C MET A 1 38.35 28.48 33.03
N ARG A 2 37.59 29.24 33.79
CA ARG A 2 36.15 28.99 34.01
C ARG A 2 35.30 29.15 32.73
N ARG A 3 35.56 30.15 31.91
CA ARG A 3 34.86 30.41 30.64
C ARG A 3 35.13 29.32 29.58
N LEU A 4 36.34 28.78 29.55
CA LEU A 4 36.69 27.69 28.63
C LEU A 4 35.99 26.38 28.98
N ARG A 5 35.81 26.08 30.26
CA ARG A 5 35.06 24.90 30.74
C ARG A 5 33.56 24.98 30.40
N ILE A 6 32.99 26.18 30.46
CA ILE A 6 31.58 26.40 30.07
C ILE A 6 31.37 26.21 28.57
N LEU A 7 32.29 26.70 27.74
CA LEU A 7 32.27 26.52 26.28
C LEU A 7 32.38 25.04 25.87
N ILE A 8 33.28 24.29 26.53
CA ILE A 8 33.44 22.86 26.31
C ILE A 8 32.17 22.08 26.71
N PHE A 9 31.53 22.46 27.82
CA PHE A 9 30.31 21.83 28.28
C PHE A 9 29.13 22.10 27.36
N LEU A 10 29.02 23.29 26.78
CA LEU A 10 27.99 23.63 25.78
C LEU A 10 28.23 22.92 24.46
N LEU A 11 29.49 22.71 24.07
CA LEU A 11 29.84 21.97 22.84
C LEU A 11 29.52 20.47 22.99
N ILE A 12 29.77 19.88 24.15
CA ILE A 12 29.45 18.47 24.42
C ILE A 12 27.94 18.25 24.51
N LEU A 13 27.19 19.21 25.05
CA LEU A 13 25.73 19.11 25.14
C LEU A 13 25.06 19.20 23.77
N SER A 14 25.65 19.90 22.80
CA SER A 14 25.13 19.95 21.44
C SER A 14 25.38 18.66 20.64
N LEU A 15 26.37 17.84 21.01
CA LEU A 15 26.68 16.55 20.41
C LEU A 15 25.78 15.40 20.95
N LEU A 16 25.05 15.65 22.05
CA LEU A 16 24.14 14.69 22.68
C LEU A 16 22.68 14.87 22.28
N LEU A 17 22.38 15.79 21.35
CA LEU A 17 21.06 15.83 20.74
C LEU A 17 20.91 14.53 19.93
N PRO A 18 19.97 13.64 20.29
CA PRO A 18 19.69 12.52 19.43
C PRO A 18 19.28 13.10 18.07
N THR A 19 20.00 12.77 17.02
CA THR A 19 19.45 12.82 15.67
C THR A 19 18.21 11.93 15.74
N ALA A 20 17.05 12.56 15.91
CA ALA A 20 15.79 11.89 15.67
C ALA A 20 15.88 11.46 14.20
N ALA A 21 16.33 10.23 13.95
CA ALA A 21 15.98 9.55 12.73
C ALA A 21 14.45 9.69 12.71
N ILE A 22 13.93 10.33 11.68
CA ILE A 22 12.49 10.35 11.41
C ILE A 22 12.20 8.89 11.10
N ALA A 23 11.89 8.12 12.15
CA ALA A 23 11.27 6.82 12.00
C ALA A 23 9.94 7.12 11.33
N GLN A 24 9.78 6.66 10.11
CA GLN A 24 8.51 6.74 9.42
C GLN A 24 7.49 6.01 10.30
N GLU A 25 6.38 6.67 10.62
CA GLU A 25 5.35 6.04 11.44
C GLU A 25 4.86 4.79 10.69
N PRO A 26 4.59 3.67 11.38
CA PRO A 26 4.13 2.43 10.73
C PRO A 26 2.89 2.64 9.83
N GLU A 27 2.01 3.56 10.20
CA GLU A 27 0.83 3.93 9.41
C GLU A 27 1.21 4.60 8.06
N ASP A 28 2.29 5.39 8.03
CA ASP A 28 2.79 6.01 6.81
C ASP A 28 3.41 4.97 5.86
N GLU A 29 4.07 3.95 6.42
CA GLU A 29 4.69 2.86 5.64
C GLU A 29 3.61 1.96 5.02
N GLU A 30 2.61 1.56 5.77
CA GLU A 30 1.48 0.76 5.26
C GLU A 30 0.70 1.52 4.19
N ARG A 31 0.47 2.81 4.39
CA ARG A 31 -0.15 3.72 3.43
C ARG A 31 0.64 3.77 2.11
N GLU A 32 1.95 3.92 2.18
CA GLU A 32 2.83 3.96 1.02
C GLU A 32 2.80 2.63 0.26
N LEU A 33 2.90 1.50 0.95
CA LEU A 33 2.84 0.16 0.37
C LEU A 33 1.50 -0.08 -0.35
N LEU A 34 0.39 0.24 0.30
CA LEU A 34 -0.94 0.06 -0.28
C LEU A 34 -1.15 0.95 -1.51
N ALA A 35 -0.73 2.23 -1.43
CA ALA A 35 -0.81 3.15 -2.56
C ALA A 35 0.04 2.67 -3.75
N LYS A 36 1.25 2.17 -3.51
CA LYS A 36 2.11 1.59 -4.55
C LYS A 36 1.47 0.39 -5.21
N ALA A 37 0.92 -0.53 -4.45
CA ALA A 37 0.26 -1.73 -4.99
C ALA A 37 -0.97 -1.37 -5.83
N ILE A 38 -1.82 -0.47 -5.36
CA ILE A 38 -2.95 0.06 -6.11
C ILE A 38 -2.47 0.71 -7.42
N TYR A 39 -1.42 1.53 -7.36
CA TYR A 39 -0.87 2.20 -8.53
C TYR A 39 -0.21 1.23 -9.51
N ALA A 40 0.49 0.20 -9.03
CA ALA A 40 1.07 -0.85 -9.86
C ALA A 40 0.02 -1.53 -10.75
N CYS A 41 -1.18 -1.77 -10.23
CA CYS A 41 -2.29 -2.38 -10.96
C CYS A 41 -3.05 -1.42 -11.85
N THR A 42 -3.14 -0.13 -11.48
CA THR A 42 -3.96 0.85 -12.21
C THR A 42 -3.14 1.76 -13.12
N GLY A 43 -1.86 1.94 -12.83
CA GLY A 43 -0.94 2.79 -13.59
C GLY A 43 -1.39 4.25 -13.69
N ILE A 44 -0.85 4.93 -14.70
CA ILE A 44 -1.20 6.32 -15.04
C ILE A 44 -2.60 6.41 -15.67
N VAL A 45 -3.22 5.27 -15.96
CA VAL A 45 -4.47 5.23 -16.73
C VAL A 45 -5.64 5.63 -15.84
N SER A 46 -6.61 6.30 -16.47
CA SER A 46 -7.81 6.83 -15.82
C SER A 46 -8.81 5.74 -15.44
N PHE A 47 -8.41 4.79 -14.61
CA PHE A 47 -9.37 3.90 -13.97
C PHE A 47 -10.25 4.70 -13.00
N CYS A 48 -11.51 4.28 -12.83
CA CYS A 48 -12.39 4.89 -11.84
C CYS A 48 -11.84 4.64 -10.42
N ASP A 49 -12.21 5.50 -9.48
CA ASP A 49 -11.75 5.37 -8.09
C ASP A 49 -12.25 4.09 -7.43
N GLU A 50 -13.44 3.64 -7.83
CA GLU A 50 -14.00 2.37 -7.36
C GLU A 50 -13.09 1.18 -7.67
N TRP A 51 -12.45 1.17 -8.83
CA TRP A 51 -11.50 0.13 -9.20
C TRP A 51 -10.28 0.09 -8.26
N ARG A 52 -9.72 1.27 -7.96
CA ARG A 52 -8.62 1.40 -7.01
C ARG A 52 -8.98 0.87 -5.63
N LEU A 53 -10.17 1.19 -5.17
CA LEU A 53 -10.68 0.69 -3.90
C LEU A 53 -10.86 -0.83 -3.91
N CYS A 54 -11.42 -1.41 -4.96
CA CYS A 54 -11.56 -2.87 -5.06
C CYS A 54 -10.20 -3.58 -5.02
N ILE A 55 -9.18 -3.07 -5.74
CA ILE A 55 -7.83 -3.63 -5.73
C ILE A 55 -7.25 -3.62 -4.30
N GLY A 56 -7.29 -2.47 -3.64
CA GLY A 56 -6.77 -2.36 -2.29
C GLY A 56 -7.58 -3.16 -1.27
N GLU A 57 -8.91 -3.27 -1.45
CA GLU A 57 -9.76 -4.10 -0.59
C GLU A 57 -9.39 -5.59 -0.68
N VAL A 58 -9.08 -6.11 -1.88
CA VAL A 58 -8.56 -7.48 -2.06
C VAL A 58 -7.28 -7.69 -1.25
N LEU A 59 -6.34 -6.75 -1.31
CA LEU A 59 -5.08 -6.85 -0.56
C LEU A 59 -5.33 -6.88 0.96
N LEU A 60 -6.17 -6.01 1.47
CA LEU A 60 -6.51 -5.98 2.90
C LEU A 60 -7.30 -7.22 3.34
N ASN A 61 -8.16 -7.76 2.47
CA ASN A 61 -8.85 -9.02 2.72
C ASN A 61 -7.86 -10.19 2.81
N ARG A 62 -6.84 -10.22 1.93
CA ARG A 62 -5.78 -11.24 1.99
C ARG A 62 -5.03 -11.18 3.31
N VAL A 63 -4.62 -9.99 3.77
CA VAL A 63 -3.96 -9.83 5.09
C VAL A 63 -4.82 -10.35 6.23
N ALA A 64 -6.14 -10.19 6.13
CA ALA A 64 -7.08 -10.69 7.13
C ALA A 64 -7.43 -12.18 6.99
N SER A 65 -7.05 -12.82 5.88
CA SER A 65 -7.37 -14.22 5.58
C SER A 65 -6.28 -15.16 6.10
N PRO A 66 -6.64 -16.31 6.72
CA PRO A 66 -5.66 -17.29 7.15
C PRO A 66 -4.97 -18.03 5.98
N GLU A 67 -5.38 -17.79 4.74
CA GLU A 67 -4.79 -18.39 3.52
C GLU A 67 -3.57 -17.62 3.02
N PHE A 68 -3.34 -16.41 3.53
CA PHE A 68 -2.28 -15.50 3.09
C PHE A 68 -1.40 -15.08 4.28
N PRO A 69 -0.24 -14.47 4.01
CA PRO A 69 0.56 -13.84 5.05
C PRO A 69 -0.22 -12.76 5.82
N ASP A 70 0.15 -12.51 7.05
CA ASP A 70 -0.53 -11.57 7.95
C ASP A 70 0.00 -10.13 7.88
N SER A 71 0.86 -9.84 6.90
CA SER A 71 1.35 -8.50 6.63
C SER A 71 1.09 -8.06 5.20
N LEU A 72 0.81 -6.77 5.02
CA LEU A 72 0.58 -6.19 3.70
C LEU A 72 1.81 -6.32 2.80
N GLU A 73 2.99 -6.15 3.36
CA GLU A 73 4.25 -6.28 2.63
C GLU A 73 4.41 -7.68 2.04
N GLU A 74 4.25 -8.73 2.84
CA GLU A 74 4.39 -10.10 2.38
C GLU A 74 3.32 -10.48 1.35
N VAL A 75 2.07 -10.04 1.55
CA VAL A 75 0.98 -10.24 0.56
C VAL A 75 1.31 -9.59 -0.78
N ILE A 76 1.85 -8.38 -0.78
CA ILE A 76 2.22 -7.66 -2.01
C ILE A 76 3.38 -8.35 -2.72
N TYR A 77 4.44 -8.71 -1.99
CA TYR A 77 5.63 -9.31 -2.58
C TYR A 77 5.43 -10.77 -3.01
N ALA A 78 4.43 -11.46 -2.47
CA ALA A 78 4.06 -12.80 -2.93
C ALA A 78 3.37 -12.82 -4.31
N ASP A 79 2.84 -11.68 -4.77
CA ASP A 79 2.08 -11.58 -6.03
C ASP A 79 2.73 -10.58 -6.99
N GLU A 80 3.33 -11.09 -8.07
CA GLU A 80 4.00 -10.29 -9.10
C GLU A 80 3.11 -9.23 -9.78
N ARG A 81 1.79 -9.35 -9.69
CA ARG A 81 0.86 -8.33 -10.22
C ARG A 81 1.01 -7.00 -9.48
N TYR A 82 1.33 -7.05 -8.20
CA TYR A 82 1.49 -5.86 -7.37
C TYR A 82 2.93 -5.37 -7.34
N CYS A 83 3.89 -6.26 -7.12
CA CYS A 83 5.30 -5.88 -7.02
C CYS A 83 6.04 -5.83 -8.37
N GLY A 84 5.46 -6.44 -9.43
CA GLY A 84 6.08 -6.52 -10.76
C GLY A 84 7.17 -7.56 -10.86
N LYS A 85 7.49 -7.96 -12.11
CA LYS A 85 8.50 -8.99 -12.40
C LYS A 85 9.93 -8.46 -12.47
N VAL A 86 10.09 -7.14 -12.53
CA VAL A 86 11.39 -6.49 -12.66
C VAL A 86 11.88 -6.09 -11.29
N GLU A 87 13.08 -6.55 -10.93
CA GLU A 87 13.72 -6.19 -9.67
C GLU A 87 13.79 -4.66 -9.50
N GLY A 88 13.41 -4.18 -8.33
CA GLY A 88 13.38 -2.75 -8.01
C GLY A 88 12.21 -1.98 -8.62
N TYR A 89 11.35 -2.59 -9.44
CA TYR A 89 10.19 -1.92 -10.04
C TYR A 89 9.28 -1.31 -8.97
N PHE A 90 8.88 -2.10 -7.99
CA PHE A 90 7.98 -1.66 -6.94
C PHE A 90 8.58 -0.53 -6.09
N ALA A 91 9.87 -0.62 -5.78
CA ALA A 91 10.58 0.45 -5.05
C ALA A 91 10.60 1.77 -5.82
N ALA A 92 10.67 1.72 -7.16
CA ALA A 92 10.74 2.90 -8.03
C ALA A 92 9.36 3.53 -8.32
N ILE A 93 8.26 2.85 -7.99
CA ILE A 93 6.91 3.38 -8.20
C ILE A 93 6.69 4.63 -7.33
N THR A 94 6.18 5.68 -7.97
CA THR A 94 5.66 6.87 -7.28
C THR A 94 4.15 6.92 -7.50
N PRO A 95 3.33 6.61 -6.48
CA PRO A 95 1.89 6.64 -6.61
C PRO A 95 1.35 8.04 -6.94
N ASP A 96 0.26 8.10 -7.67
CA ASP A 96 -0.45 9.35 -7.90
C ASP A 96 -1.38 9.70 -6.72
N LYS A 97 -1.92 10.91 -6.75
CA LYS A 97 -2.84 11.41 -5.71
C LYS A 97 -4.07 10.51 -5.52
N ARG A 98 -4.53 9.84 -6.58
CA ARG A 98 -5.72 8.99 -6.53
C ARG A 98 -5.42 7.65 -5.86
N ALA A 99 -4.21 7.12 -6.07
CA ALA A 99 -3.77 5.90 -5.38
C ALA A 99 -3.64 6.16 -3.87
N TYR A 100 -3.02 7.28 -3.47
CA TYR A 100 -2.97 7.67 -2.06
C TYR A 100 -4.37 7.91 -1.46
N ALA A 101 -5.25 8.60 -2.17
CA ALA A 101 -6.62 8.82 -1.70
C ALA A 101 -7.40 7.50 -1.52
N ALA A 102 -7.18 6.52 -2.39
CA ALA A 102 -7.78 5.20 -2.24
C ALA A 102 -7.20 4.46 -1.02
N ALA A 103 -5.87 4.49 -0.82
CA ALA A 103 -5.23 3.92 0.35
C ALA A 103 -5.75 4.54 1.64
N ASP A 104 -5.82 5.88 1.73
CA ASP A 104 -6.34 6.61 2.89
C ASP A 104 -7.78 6.18 3.26
N ARG A 105 -8.65 6.07 2.26
CA ARG A 105 -10.05 5.64 2.46
C ARG A 105 -10.16 4.21 2.97
N LEU A 106 -9.34 3.30 2.41
CA LEU A 106 -9.31 1.89 2.79
C LEU A 106 -8.76 1.69 4.21
N LEU A 107 -7.67 2.38 4.56
CA LEU A 107 -7.10 2.35 5.91
C LEU A 107 -8.03 2.98 6.95
N ALA A 108 -8.83 3.97 6.54
CA ALA A 108 -9.92 4.51 7.36
C ALA A 108 -11.13 3.56 7.51
N GLY A 109 -11.08 2.36 6.89
CA GLY A 109 -12.11 1.33 7.04
C GLY A 109 -13.17 1.32 5.93
N GLU A 110 -13.04 2.14 4.87
CA GLU A 110 -13.98 2.09 3.76
C GLU A 110 -13.86 0.77 3.00
N ARG A 111 -14.99 0.21 2.58
CA ARG A 111 -15.08 -1.00 1.77
C ARG A 111 -16.16 -0.82 0.71
N VAL A 112 -15.92 -1.28 -0.51
CA VAL A 112 -16.84 -1.16 -1.65
C VAL A 112 -17.45 -2.50 -2.06
N MET A 113 -16.75 -3.60 -1.83
CA MET A 113 -17.28 -4.95 -1.98
C MET A 113 -17.92 -5.43 -0.68
N ASN A 114 -17.34 -5.01 0.43
CA ASN A 114 -17.83 -5.29 1.79
C ASN A 114 -18.02 -6.80 2.08
N ASP A 115 -17.14 -7.60 1.47
CA ASP A 115 -17.10 -9.06 1.65
C ASP A 115 -15.63 -9.52 1.81
N PRO A 116 -15.24 -9.98 3.02
CA PRO A 116 -13.84 -10.37 3.29
C PRO A 116 -13.39 -11.65 2.56
N ARG A 117 -14.32 -12.38 1.94
CA ARG A 117 -14.01 -13.58 1.16
C ARG A 117 -13.53 -13.27 -0.26
N VAL A 118 -13.60 -12.01 -0.70
CA VAL A 118 -13.12 -11.60 -2.01
C VAL A 118 -11.61 -11.44 -1.97
N LEU A 119 -10.91 -12.45 -2.46
CA LEU A 119 -9.45 -12.58 -2.34
C LEU A 119 -8.73 -12.53 -3.71
N TRP A 120 -9.47 -12.56 -4.83
CA TRP A 120 -8.90 -12.71 -6.15
C TRP A 120 -9.36 -11.62 -7.13
N GLN A 121 -8.47 -11.30 -8.07
CA GLN A 121 -8.75 -10.40 -9.18
C GLN A 121 -8.46 -11.14 -10.49
N ASP A 122 -9.50 -11.36 -11.32
CA ASP A 122 -9.47 -12.09 -12.61
C ASP A 122 -8.93 -13.54 -12.53
N GLU A 123 -8.82 -14.09 -11.34
CA GLU A 123 -8.42 -15.47 -11.08
C GLU A 123 -9.52 -16.18 -10.28
N HIS A 124 -9.45 -17.52 -10.25
CA HIS A 124 -10.39 -18.34 -9.48
C HIS A 124 -11.86 -18.04 -9.78
N LEU A 125 -12.19 -17.81 -11.07
CA LEU A 125 -13.55 -17.47 -11.51
C LEU A 125 -14.58 -18.55 -11.20
N ASP A 126 -14.16 -19.79 -11.01
CA ASP A 126 -14.94 -20.94 -10.58
C ASP A 126 -15.48 -20.82 -9.15
N GLY A 127 -14.82 -20.04 -8.30
CA GLY A 127 -15.29 -19.69 -6.96
C GLY A 127 -16.47 -18.71 -6.93
N GLY A 128 -16.74 -18.07 -8.06
CA GLY A 128 -17.78 -17.06 -8.20
C GLY A 128 -17.26 -15.64 -8.22
N VAL A 129 -18.01 -14.75 -8.85
CA VAL A 129 -17.67 -13.33 -9.02
C VAL A 129 -18.53 -12.50 -8.07
N CYS A 130 -17.86 -11.76 -7.17
CA CYS A 130 -18.51 -10.80 -6.29
C CYS A 130 -18.86 -9.51 -7.05
N LYS A 131 -17.89 -8.97 -7.78
CA LYS A 131 -18.02 -7.68 -8.46
C LYS A 131 -17.30 -7.69 -9.79
N SER A 132 -17.88 -7.02 -10.80
CA SER A 132 -17.25 -6.78 -12.09
C SER A 132 -17.29 -5.30 -12.41
N LEU A 133 -16.16 -4.77 -12.86
CA LEU A 133 -16.03 -3.39 -13.34
C LEU A 133 -15.58 -3.43 -14.79
N TYR A 134 -16.20 -2.60 -15.63
CA TYR A 134 -15.92 -2.52 -17.05
C TYR A 134 -15.31 -1.17 -17.42
N ASP A 135 -14.23 -1.21 -18.18
CA ASP A 135 -13.67 -0.04 -18.85
C ASP A 135 -13.53 -0.34 -20.35
N TYR A 136 -13.93 0.61 -21.19
CA TYR A 136 -13.97 0.43 -22.64
C TYR A 136 -12.57 0.20 -23.28
N ARG A 137 -11.51 0.55 -22.58
CA ARG A 137 -10.11 0.38 -23.03
C ARG A 137 -9.49 -0.93 -22.57
N TRP A 138 -9.87 -1.41 -21.38
CA TRP A 138 -9.22 -2.50 -20.67
C TRP A 138 -10.10 -3.74 -20.51
N GLY A 139 -11.39 -3.61 -20.86
CA GLY A 139 -12.32 -4.69 -20.70
C GLY A 139 -12.88 -4.81 -19.29
N THR A 140 -13.24 -6.02 -18.91
CA THR A 140 -13.84 -6.30 -17.60
C THR A 140 -12.79 -6.87 -16.66
N ILE A 141 -12.70 -6.30 -15.46
CA ILE A 141 -12.01 -6.91 -14.32
C ILE A 141 -13.05 -7.45 -13.35
N ARG A 142 -12.76 -8.63 -12.82
CA ARG A 142 -13.62 -9.36 -11.89
C ARG A 142 -12.92 -9.52 -10.55
N PHE A 143 -13.69 -9.36 -9.49
CA PHE A 143 -13.25 -9.59 -8.12
C PHE A 143 -13.98 -10.82 -7.60
N CYS A 144 -13.24 -11.83 -7.14
CA CYS A 144 -13.72 -13.20 -6.98
C CYS A 144 -13.44 -13.73 -5.57
N TYR A 145 -14.23 -14.75 -5.19
CA TYR A 145 -14.09 -15.49 -3.93
C TYR A 145 -12.95 -16.49 -3.96
#